data_3159d8db3a3707da5d6763b0bbd7fa21
#
_entry.id   3159d8db3a3707da5d6763b0bbd7fa21
#
_cell.length_a   1.000
_cell.length_b   1.000
_cell.length_c   1.000
_cell.angle_alpha   90.00
_cell.angle_beta   90.00
_cell.angle_gamma   90.00
#
_symmetry.space_group_name_H-M   'P 1'
#
loop_
_entity.id
_entity.type
_entity.pdbx_description
1 polymer ?
#
loop_
_entity_poly.entity_id
_entity_poly.type
_entity_poly.pdbx_seq_one_letter_code
_entity_poly.pdbx_strand_id
1 'polypeptide(L)'
;MSDAENKLTYINDRGENVYTSTYLRNRGTCCKSNCLHCPYGHTLKNFSIKIMPLEEKFIKHANEIITESKPVELSDLSLSILAEGFGKKSKVISQHITLENFNDHAFAQFKDDICGVIKFSNKLSESNSGRGIKELYLKKEFQNQGLGIEHIEN
;
A
#
# COMPACT_ATOMS: atom_id res chain seq x y z
N MET A 1 -21.91 -9.64 -3.73
CA MET A 1 -20.75 -9.34 -4.59
C MET A 1 -20.76 -7.84 -4.84
N SER A 2 -19.79 -7.15 -4.30
CA SER A 2 -19.72 -5.70 -4.42
C SER A 2 -19.25 -5.31 -5.82
N ASP A 3 -19.93 -4.36 -6.45
CA ASP A 3 -19.63 -3.81 -7.77
C ASP A 3 -18.21 -3.21 -7.90
N ALA A 4 -17.47 -3.16 -6.80
CA ALA A 4 -16.09 -2.67 -6.76
C ALA A 4 -15.05 -3.62 -7.40
N GLU A 5 -15.33 -4.91 -7.52
CA GLU A 5 -14.39 -5.89 -8.06
C GLU A 5 -14.35 -5.95 -9.60
N ASN A 6 -15.34 -5.36 -10.26
CA ASN A 6 -15.47 -5.40 -11.72
C ASN A 6 -15.13 -4.09 -12.43
N LYS A 7 -14.58 -3.12 -11.70
CA LYS A 7 -14.22 -1.83 -12.27
C LYS A 7 -13.01 -1.99 -13.20
N LEU A 8 -13.23 -1.78 -14.48
CA LEU A 8 -12.19 -1.94 -15.51
C LEU A 8 -11.23 -0.75 -15.58
N THR A 9 -11.70 0.43 -15.13
CA THR A 9 -10.92 1.68 -15.08
C THR A 9 -11.24 2.47 -13.82
N TYR A 10 -10.35 3.37 -13.44
CA TYR A 10 -10.58 4.36 -12.38
C TYR A 10 -9.86 5.67 -12.70
N ILE A 11 -10.21 6.74 -12.02
CA ILE A 11 -9.52 8.02 -12.10
C ILE A 11 -8.47 8.07 -10.99
N ASN A 12 -7.20 8.29 -11.35
CA ASN A 12 -6.11 8.45 -10.40
C ASN A 12 -6.07 9.85 -9.77
N ASP A 13 -5.15 10.07 -8.83
CA ASP A 13 -4.99 11.36 -8.13
C ASP A 13 -4.61 12.53 -9.09
N ARG A 14 -4.14 12.21 -10.31
CA ARG A 14 -3.83 13.19 -11.35
C ARG A 14 -5.00 13.46 -12.31
N GLY A 15 -6.17 12.84 -12.07
CA GLY A 15 -7.34 12.99 -12.93
C GLY A 15 -7.29 12.19 -14.24
N GLU A 16 -6.38 11.23 -14.35
CA GLU A 16 -6.23 10.38 -15.54
C GLU A 16 -7.05 9.10 -15.40
N ASN A 17 -7.63 8.65 -16.51
CA ASN A 17 -8.34 7.36 -16.54
C ASN A 17 -7.35 6.22 -16.71
N VAL A 18 -7.26 5.35 -15.70
CA VAL A 18 -6.29 4.25 -15.62
C VAL A 18 -6.99 2.90 -15.69
N TYR A 19 -6.45 2.01 -16.50
CA TYR A 19 -6.93 0.62 -16.58
C TYR A 19 -6.48 -0.19 -15.37
N THR A 20 -7.41 -0.95 -14.79
CA THR A 20 -7.13 -1.86 -13.67
C THR A 20 -6.37 -3.11 -14.11
N SER A 21 -5.77 -3.81 -13.14
CA SER A 21 -5.13 -5.11 -13.41
C SER A 21 -6.13 -6.16 -13.93
N THR A 22 -7.39 -6.08 -13.51
CA THR A 22 -8.48 -6.94 -14.00
C THR A 22 -8.71 -6.74 -15.49
N TYR A 23 -8.83 -5.49 -15.96
CA TYR A 23 -8.95 -5.19 -17.38
C TYR A 23 -7.76 -5.73 -18.19
N LEU A 24 -6.54 -5.46 -17.72
CA LEU A 24 -5.32 -5.89 -18.40
C LEU A 24 -5.16 -7.43 -18.43
N ARG A 25 -5.64 -8.10 -17.38
CA ARG A 25 -5.65 -9.57 -17.32
C ARG A 25 -6.66 -10.17 -18.32
N ASN A 26 -7.82 -9.55 -18.48
CA ASN A 26 -8.86 -9.97 -19.41
C ASN A 26 -8.42 -9.87 -20.88
N ARG A 27 -7.42 -9.03 -21.17
CA ARG A 27 -6.81 -8.97 -22.52
C ARG A 27 -6.00 -10.21 -22.86
N GLY A 28 -5.58 -11.00 -21.88
CA GLY A 28 -4.87 -12.27 -22.05
C GLY A 28 -3.37 -12.17 -22.38
N THR A 29 -2.87 -10.99 -22.78
CA THR A 29 -1.46 -10.78 -23.13
C THR A 29 -0.92 -9.45 -22.64
N CYS A 30 0.38 -9.42 -22.33
CA CYS A 30 1.07 -8.18 -21.97
C CYS A 30 1.29 -7.29 -23.22
N CYS A 31 0.87 -6.03 -23.15
CA CYS A 31 1.07 -5.04 -24.24
C CYS A 31 2.50 -4.47 -24.30
N LYS A 32 3.35 -4.75 -23.29
CA LYS A 32 4.71 -4.23 -23.14
C LYS A 32 4.82 -2.69 -23.10
N SER A 33 3.73 -2.01 -22.81
CA SER A 33 3.64 -0.54 -22.76
C SER A 33 3.85 0.03 -21.35
N ASN A 34 4.41 -0.74 -20.42
CA ASN A 34 4.61 -0.34 -19.03
C ASN A 34 3.34 0.21 -18.34
N CYS A 35 2.22 -0.48 -18.53
CA CYS A 35 0.96 -0.13 -17.88
C CYS A 35 1.13 -0.12 -16.35
N LEU A 36 0.52 0.87 -15.69
CA LEU A 36 0.66 1.07 -14.23
C LEU A 36 0.29 -0.20 -13.42
N HIS A 37 -0.76 -0.89 -13.83
CA HIS A 37 -1.27 -2.09 -13.17
C HIS A 37 -1.03 -3.38 -13.99
N CYS A 38 0.15 -3.50 -14.62
CA CYS A 38 0.48 -4.66 -15.42
C CYS A 38 0.50 -5.95 -14.57
N PRO A 39 -0.44 -6.90 -14.80
CA PRO A 39 -0.51 -8.13 -14.01
C PRO A 39 0.56 -9.17 -14.40
N TYR A 40 1.32 -8.89 -15.46
CA TYR A 40 2.34 -9.78 -16.01
C TYR A 40 3.76 -9.43 -15.54
N GLY A 41 3.89 -8.46 -14.63
CA GLY A 41 5.18 -8.05 -14.06
C GLY A 41 6.12 -7.30 -15.03
N HIS A 42 5.67 -6.94 -16.23
CA HIS A 42 6.52 -6.22 -17.19
C HIS A 42 6.96 -4.85 -16.67
N THR A 43 6.03 -4.09 -16.10
CA THR A 43 6.31 -2.77 -15.55
C THR A 43 7.24 -2.83 -14.35
N LEU A 44 7.09 -3.84 -13.47
CA LEU A 44 7.96 -4.05 -12.31
C LEU A 44 9.42 -4.35 -12.67
N LYS A 45 9.67 -4.90 -13.85
CA LYS A 45 11.05 -5.12 -14.34
C LYS A 45 11.75 -3.84 -14.77
N ASN A 46 10.97 -2.83 -15.15
CA ASN A 46 11.47 -1.59 -15.73
C ASN A 46 11.42 -0.39 -14.77
N PHE A 47 10.64 -0.50 -13.70
CA PHE A 47 10.42 0.58 -12.73
C PHE A 47 10.49 0.04 -11.31
N SER A 48 11.16 0.79 -10.43
CA SER A 48 11.19 0.55 -8.99
C SER A 48 10.17 1.42 -8.25
N ILE A 49 9.90 1.07 -7.00
CA ILE A 49 9.12 1.91 -6.08
C ILE A 49 10.08 2.94 -5.47
N LYS A 50 9.73 4.21 -5.57
CA LYS A 50 10.49 5.32 -4.98
C LYS A 50 9.90 5.71 -3.62
N ILE A 51 10.77 6.15 -2.73
CA ILE A 51 10.38 6.68 -1.42
C ILE A 51 10.17 8.18 -1.53
N MET A 52 8.97 8.64 -1.17
CA MET A 52 8.63 10.06 -1.10
C MET A 52 8.37 10.48 0.34
N PRO A 53 8.91 11.63 0.80
CA PRO A 53 8.69 12.07 2.17
C PRO A 53 7.21 12.34 2.44
N LEU A 54 6.75 11.97 3.64
CA LEU A 54 5.41 12.27 4.10
C LEU A 54 5.44 13.63 4.81
N GLU A 55 4.63 14.57 4.33
CA GLU A 55 4.42 15.87 4.98
C GLU A 55 3.16 15.84 5.85
N GLU A 56 3.13 16.69 6.90
CA GLU A 56 1.98 16.78 7.83
C GLU A 56 0.63 16.92 7.14
N LYS A 57 0.56 17.76 6.11
CA LYS A 57 -0.68 18.02 5.35
C LYS A 57 -1.28 16.76 4.70
N PHE A 58 -0.48 15.71 4.50
CA PHE A 58 -0.89 14.46 3.85
C PHE A 58 -1.13 13.31 4.82
N ILE A 59 -1.01 13.53 6.13
CA ILE A 59 -1.24 12.49 7.16
C ILE A 59 -2.63 11.86 7.00
N LYS A 60 -3.66 12.67 6.74
CA LYS A 60 -5.01 12.16 6.52
C LYS A 60 -5.08 11.22 5.33
N HIS A 61 -4.50 11.61 4.20
CA HIS A 61 -4.46 10.79 2.99
C HIS A 61 -3.68 9.48 3.21
N ALA A 62 -2.55 9.55 3.91
CA ALA A 62 -1.78 8.35 4.25
C ALA A 62 -2.57 7.38 5.15
N ASN A 63 -3.34 7.89 6.12
CA ASN A 63 -4.21 7.07 6.97
C ASN A 63 -5.36 6.43 6.18
N GLU A 64 -5.91 7.10 5.20
CA GLU A 64 -6.91 6.53 4.28
C GLU A 64 -6.33 5.34 3.53
N ILE A 65 -5.11 5.47 2.99
CA ILE A 65 -4.41 4.38 2.30
C ILE A 65 -4.18 3.18 3.24
N ILE A 66 -3.72 3.42 4.47
CA ILE A 66 -3.50 2.35 5.46
C ILE A 66 -4.81 1.63 5.78
N THR A 67 -5.89 2.37 5.94
CA THR A 67 -7.21 1.80 6.23
C THR A 67 -7.73 0.94 5.08
N GLU A 68 -7.57 1.39 3.84
CA GLU A 68 -7.95 0.63 2.65
C GLU A 68 -7.10 -0.60 2.40
N SER A 69 -5.81 -0.55 2.75
CA SER A 69 -4.86 -1.63 2.51
C SER A 69 -5.07 -2.84 3.40
N LYS A 70 -5.71 -2.66 4.55
CA LYS A 70 -6.02 -3.78 5.44
C LYS A 70 -7.17 -4.58 4.88
N PRO A 71 -6.97 -5.89 4.61
CA PRO A 71 -8.11 -6.76 4.42
C PRO A 71 -8.95 -6.68 5.69
N VAL A 72 -10.26 -6.52 5.55
CA VAL A 72 -11.19 -6.72 6.66
C VAL A 72 -11.12 -8.20 7.01
N GLU A 73 -10.13 -8.56 7.82
CA GLU A 73 -10.08 -9.90 8.36
C GLU A 73 -11.22 -10.02 9.37
N LEU A 74 -12.20 -10.86 9.02
CA LEU A 74 -13.25 -11.33 9.94
C LEU A 74 -12.65 -11.88 11.26
N SER A 75 -11.38 -12.26 11.23
CA SER A 75 -10.60 -12.71 12.39
C SER A 75 -10.43 -11.62 13.46
N ASP A 76 -10.31 -10.34 13.09
CA ASP A 76 -10.13 -9.27 14.06
C ASP A 76 -11.41 -8.99 14.86
N LEU A 77 -12.58 -9.12 14.23
CA LEU A 77 -13.87 -9.03 14.91
C LEU A 77 -14.09 -10.23 15.86
N SER A 78 -13.75 -11.42 15.44
CA SER A 78 -13.87 -12.60 16.28
C SER A 78 -12.84 -12.62 17.41
N LEU A 79 -11.62 -12.13 17.19
CA LEU A 79 -10.59 -11.97 18.21
C LEU A 79 -10.95 -10.87 19.23
N SER A 80 -11.56 -9.77 18.80
CA SER A 80 -12.00 -8.71 19.72
C SER A 80 -13.15 -9.18 20.61
N ILE A 81 -14.10 -9.94 20.09
CA ILE A 81 -15.21 -10.54 20.86
C ILE A 81 -14.68 -11.56 21.86
N LEU A 82 -13.71 -12.39 21.47
CA LEU A 82 -13.08 -13.35 22.37
C LEU A 82 -12.21 -12.68 23.45
N ALA A 83 -11.52 -11.57 23.11
CA ALA A 83 -10.73 -10.80 24.05
C ALA A 83 -11.59 -10.07 25.10
N GLU A 84 -12.75 -9.58 24.75
CA GLU A 84 -13.71 -8.99 25.69
C GLU A 84 -14.23 -10.05 26.68
N GLY A 85 -14.42 -11.30 26.25
CA GLY A 85 -14.84 -12.40 27.10
C GLY A 85 -13.80 -12.83 28.13
N PHE A 86 -12.51 -12.55 27.92
CA PHE A 86 -11.41 -12.95 28.80
C PHE A 86 -10.77 -11.80 29.58
N GLY A 87 -11.35 -10.58 29.56
CA GLY A 87 -10.90 -9.44 30.35
C GLY A 87 -9.50 -8.90 29.98
N LYS A 88 -8.88 -9.40 28.94
CA LYS A 88 -7.63 -8.82 28.39
C LYS A 88 -7.99 -7.73 27.38
N LYS A 89 -7.85 -6.47 27.81
CA LYS A 89 -7.81 -5.35 26.88
C LYS A 89 -6.63 -5.54 25.94
N SER A 90 -6.85 -6.13 24.78
CA SER A 90 -5.87 -6.06 23.70
C SER A 90 -5.74 -4.58 23.35
N LYS A 91 -4.57 -3.99 23.56
CA LYS A 91 -4.23 -2.72 22.94
C LYS A 91 -4.33 -2.96 21.44
N VAL A 92 -5.43 -2.57 20.84
CA VAL A 92 -5.48 -2.33 19.40
C VAL A 92 -4.47 -1.21 19.17
N ILE A 93 -3.25 -1.60 18.79
CA ILE A 93 -2.23 -0.64 18.38
C ILE A 93 -2.81 0.01 17.14
N SER A 94 -3.36 1.20 17.31
CA SER A 94 -3.84 1.98 16.19
C SER A 94 -2.63 2.25 15.28
N GLN A 95 -2.63 1.65 14.10
CA GLN A 95 -1.56 1.84 13.11
C GLN A 95 -1.70 3.19 12.42
N HIS A 96 -2.49 4.11 12.98
CA HIS A 96 -2.69 5.44 12.45
C HIS A 96 -1.44 6.30 12.59
N ILE A 97 -1.16 7.04 11.54
CA ILE A 97 -0.12 8.06 11.50
C ILE A 97 -0.62 9.30 12.25
N THR A 98 0.20 9.80 13.16
CA THR A 98 -0.04 11.02 13.94
C THR A 98 1.07 12.03 13.70
N LEU A 99 0.93 13.24 14.21
CA LEU A 99 1.96 14.28 14.20
C LEU A 99 3.26 13.85 14.92
N GLU A 100 3.16 12.88 15.83
CA GLU A 100 4.31 12.39 16.59
C GLU A 100 5.12 11.34 15.82
N ASN A 101 4.47 10.56 14.96
CA ASN A 101 5.08 9.41 14.29
C ASN A 101 5.14 9.49 12.75
N PHE A 102 4.71 10.61 12.15
CA PHE A 102 4.68 10.71 10.68
C PHE A 102 6.08 10.62 10.04
N ASN A 103 7.14 10.99 10.80
CA ASN A 103 8.53 10.87 10.35
C ASN A 103 8.99 9.41 10.17
N ASP A 104 8.27 8.45 10.77
CA ASP A 104 8.54 7.02 10.61
C ASP A 104 7.81 6.41 9.41
N HIS A 105 7.15 7.25 8.63
CA HIS A 105 6.38 6.87 7.46
C HIS A 105 6.80 7.68 6.24
N ALA A 106 6.58 7.11 5.06
CA ALA A 106 6.78 7.78 3.79
C ALA A 106 5.76 7.27 2.77
N PHE A 107 5.56 8.02 1.69
CA PHE A 107 4.80 7.50 0.56
C PHE A 107 5.67 6.59 -0.31
N ALA A 108 5.05 5.53 -0.83
CA ALA A 108 5.60 4.72 -1.89
C ALA A 108 5.06 5.23 -3.23
N GLN A 109 5.94 5.61 -4.14
CA GLN A 109 5.58 6.06 -5.48
C GLN A 109 6.01 5.01 -6.51
N PHE A 110 5.09 4.58 -7.35
CA PHE A 110 5.37 3.69 -8.46
C PHE A 110 5.05 4.40 -9.77
N LYS A 111 6.06 4.55 -10.63
CA LYS A 111 6.04 5.48 -11.75
C LYS A 111 5.77 6.90 -11.25
N ASP A 112 4.65 7.50 -11.60
CA ASP A 112 4.27 8.85 -11.20
C ASP A 112 3.10 8.90 -10.20
N ASP A 113 2.63 7.72 -9.75
CA ASP A 113 1.48 7.60 -8.85
C ASP A 113 1.87 7.08 -7.47
N ILE A 114 1.24 7.60 -6.43
CA ILE A 114 1.38 7.07 -5.08
C ILE A 114 0.67 5.72 -5.02
N CYS A 115 1.45 4.66 -4.81
CA CYS A 115 0.93 3.29 -4.71
C CYS A 115 0.65 2.84 -3.28
N GLY A 116 1.21 3.52 -2.28
CA GLY A 116 1.03 3.13 -0.89
C GLY A 116 1.80 3.98 0.10
N VAL A 117 1.88 3.45 1.33
CA VAL A 117 2.61 4.05 2.46
C VAL A 117 3.63 3.05 2.98
N ILE A 118 4.83 3.54 3.26
CA ILE A 118 5.93 2.77 3.84
C ILE A 118 6.03 3.12 5.32
N LYS A 119 6.21 2.10 6.17
CA LYS A 119 6.55 2.25 7.57
C LYS A 119 7.98 1.79 7.81
N PHE A 120 8.80 2.65 8.40
CA PHE A 120 10.18 2.34 8.74
C PHE A 120 10.29 1.64 10.10
N SER A 121 11.33 0.84 10.28
CA SER A 121 11.71 0.28 11.56
C SER A 121 12.40 1.33 12.43
N ASN A 122 12.03 1.41 13.71
CA ASN A 122 12.69 2.31 14.67
C ASN A 122 14.09 1.78 15.10
N LYS A 123 14.48 0.60 14.67
CA LYS A 123 15.82 0.09 14.89
C LYS A 123 16.75 0.71 13.86
N LEU A 124 17.61 1.64 14.29
CA LEU A 124 18.82 1.98 13.59
C LEU A 124 19.59 0.67 13.39
N SER A 125 19.65 0.20 12.15
CA SER A 125 20.59 -0.87 11.82
C SER A 125 22.00 -0.29 12.00
N GLU A 126 22.84 -0.97 12.74
CA GLU A 126 24.24 -0.58 13.01
C GLU A 126 25.10 -0.50 11.74
N SER A 127 24.53 -0.82 10.59
CA SER A 127 25.16 -0.64 9.28
C SER A 127 24.64 0.64 8.62
N ASN A 128 25.53 1.46 8.14
CA ASN A 128 25.40 2.79 7.52
C ASN A 128 24.43 2.90 6.31
N SER A 129 23.51 2.00 6.13
CA SER A 129 22.52 2.00 5.08
C SER A 129 21.11 2.11 5.66
N GLY A 130 20.61 3.34 5.72
CA GLY A 130 19.20 3.69 5.81
C GLY A 130 18.32 3.01 6.88
N ARG A 131 17.20 3.62 7.20
CA ARG A 131 16.17 3.00 8.04
C ARG A 131 15.60 1.78 7.32
N GLY A 132 15.57 0.63 8.00
CA GLY A 132 14.94 -0.59 7.47
C GLY A 132 13.45 -0.37 7.24
N ILE A 133 12.91 -0.92 6.16
CA ILE A 133 11.47 -0.89 5.89
C ILE A 133 10.82 -2.02 6.67
N LYS A 134 9.83 -1.68 7.48
CA LYS A 134 9.09 -2.65 8.30
C LYS A 134 7.85 -3.17 7.58
N GLU A 135 7.06 -2.28 7.00
CA GLU A 135 5.78 -2.61 6.38
C GLU A 135 5.54 -1.72 5.16
N LEU A 136 4.82 -2.27 4.19
CA LEU A 136 4.34 -1.58 3.00
C LEU A 136 2.82 -1.76 2.91
N TYR A 137 2.10 -0.64 2.92
CA TYR A 137 0.65 -0.59 2.76
C TYR A 137 0.31 -0.13 1.35
N LEU A 138 -0.24 -1.02 0.53
CA LEU A 138 -0.60 -0.71 -0.86
C LEU A 138 -2.05 -0.26 -0.98
N LYS A 139 -2.30 0.75 -1.81
CA LYS A 139 -3.65 1.09 -2.25
C LYS A 139 -4.31 -0.12 -2.90
N LYS A 140 -5.65 -0.19 -2.81
CA LYS A 140 -6.44 -1.30 -3.35
C LYS A 140 -6.13 -1.58 -4.83
N GLU A 141 -5.96 -0.54 -5.63
CA GLU A 141 -5.68 -0.64 -7.08
C GLU A 141 -4.32 -1.27 -7.39
N PHE A 142 -3.38 -1.19 -6.46
CA PHE A 142 -2.02 -1.73 -6.60
C PHE A 142 -1.81 -3.10 -5.97
N GLN A 143 -2.82 -3.64 -5.30
CA GLN A 143 -2.76 -4.97 -4.69
C GLN A 143 -2.79 -6.07 -5.74
N ASN A 144 -2.25 -7.24 -5.41
CA ASN A 144 -2.25 -8.43 -6.27
C ASN A 144 -1.52 -8.29 -7.62
N GLN A 145 -0.53 -7.40 -7.69
CA GLN A 145 0.30 -7.17 -8.88
C GLN A 145 1.75 -7.59 -8.70
N GLY A 146 2.09 -8.16 -7.55
CA GLY A 146 3.46 -8.55 -7.21
C GLY A 146 4.33 -7.42 -6.65
N LEU A 147 3.77 -6.23 -6.38
CA LEU A 147 4.48 -5.15 -5.68
C LEU A 147 4.79 -5.55 -4.24
N GLY A 148 6.03 -5.37 -3.82
CA GLY A 148 6.49 -5.68 -2.49
C GLY A 148 7.68 -4.83 -2.06
N ILE A 149 8.12 -5.01 -0.81
CA ILE A 149 9.25 -4.29 -0.22
C ILE A 149 10.53 -4.47 -1.05
N GLU A 150 10.71 -5.62 -1.67
CA GLU A 150 11.84 -5.95 -2.53
C GLU A 150 11.96 -5.09 -3.80
N HIS A 151 10.89 -4.39 -4.18
CA HIS A 151 10.87 -3.50 -5.35
C HIS A 151 11.14 -2.05 -5.00
N ILE A 152 11.38 -1.73 -3.71
CA ILE A 152 11.66 -0.38 -3.24
C ILE A 152 13.14 -0.06 -3.48
N GLU A 153 13.37 1.06 -4.16
CA GLU A 153 14.71 1.58 -4.41
C GLU A 153 15.27 2.19 -3.11
N ASN A 154 16.42 1.68 -2.67
CA ASN A 154 17.14 2.18 -1.48
C ASN A 154 17.99 3.41 -1.82
#